data_de98ea35d56cf2ff5e558d7091fbed3b
#
_entry.id   de98ea35d56cf2ff5e558d7091fbed3b
#
_cell.length_a   1.000
_cell.length_b   1.000
_cell.length_c   1.000
_cell.angle_alpha   90.00
_cell.angle_beta   90.00
_cell.angle_gamma   90.00
#
_symmetry.space_group_name_H-M   'P 1'
#
loop_
_entity.id
_entity.type
_entity.pdbx_description
1 polymer ?
#
loop_
_entity_poly.entity_id
_entity_poly.type
_entity_poly.pdbx_seq_one_letter_code
_entity_poly.pdbx_strand_id
1 'polypeptide(L)' 'MARLTEEQANAIKERHSPALLKMQGVYGVGLQKDKAGNQKLVIMADATAERAKLPTEIEGLPVSLEETGPFKP' A
#
# COMPACT_ATOMS: atom_id res chain seq x y z
N MET A 1 7.99 8.67 19.13
CA MET A 1 8.02 8.93 17.69
C MET A 1 6.70 9.49 17.24
N ALA A 2 6.76 10.54 16.43
CA ALA A 2 5.55 11.13 15.93
C ALA A 2 4.90 10.22 14.90
N ARG A 3 3.59 10.10 14.96
CA ARG A 3 2.85 9.38 13.93
C ARG A 3 2.85 10.20 12.64
N LEU A 4 2.79 9.51 11.55
CA LEU A 4 2.57 10.18 10.29
C LEU A 4 1.15 10.71 10.26
N THR A 5 1.00 11.95 9.82
CA THR A 5 -0.32 12.53 9.63
C THR A 5 -0.92 11.95 8.34
N GLU A 6 -2.24 12.11 8.19
CA GLU A 6 -2.91 11.67 6.97
C GLU A 6 -2.31 12.38 5.75
N GLU A 7 -2.00 13.66 5.89
CA GLU A 7 -1.39 14.42 4.81
C GLU A 7 -0.03 13.88 4.43
N GLN A 8 0.81 13.56 5.43
CA GLN A 8 2.12 12.99 5.18
C GLN A 8 2.00 11.60 4.53
N ALA A 9 1.11 10.77 5.04
CA ALA A 9 0.90 9.45 4.49
C ALA A 9 0.40 9.53 3.05
N ASN A 10 -0.50 10.46 2.76
CA ASN A 10 -1.01 10.63 1.41
C ASN A 10 0.08 11.08 0.45
N ALA A 11 0.97 11.96 0.90
CA ALA A 11 2.09 12.40 0.08
C ALA A 11 3.03 11.24 -0.25
N ILE A 12 3.28 10.39 0.74
CA ILE A 12 4.10 9.19 0.54
C ILE A 12 3.43 8.26 -0.46
N LYS A 13 2.13 8.02 -0.29
CA LYS A 13 1.35 7.19 -1.19
C LYS A 13 1.44 7.71 -2.62
N GLU A 14 1.20 8.99 -2.83
CA GLU A 14 1.21 9.56 -4.18
C GLU A 14 2.59 9.49 -4.82
N ARG A 15 3.63 9.68 -4.02
CA ARG A 15 5.00 9.62 -4.53
C ARG A 15 5.39 8.23 -4.99
N HIS A 16 4.91 7.21 -4.29
CA HIS A 16 5.29 5.83 -4.59
C HIS A 16 4.29 5.06 -5.45
N SER A 17 3.06 5.56 -5.57
CA SER A 17 2.02 4.88 -6.34
C SER A 17 2.42 4.55 -7.78
N PRO A 18 3.02 5.46 -8.55
CA PRO A 18 3.37 5.11 -9.93
C PRO A 18 4.32 3.92 -10.02
N ALA A 19 5.31 3.86 -9.12
CA ALA A 19 6.24 2.76 -9.11
C ALA A 19 5.58 1.45 -8.67
N LEU A 20 4.70 1.53 -7.66
CA LEU A 20 4.01 0.34 -7.16
C LEU A 20 3.04 -0.20 -8.19
N LEU A 21 2.34 0.67 -8.90
CA LEU A 21 1.37 0.25 -9.91
C LEU A 21 2.02 -0.37 -11.14
N LYS A 22 3.32 -0.17 -11.31
CA LYS A 22 4.07 -0.83 -12.39
C LYS A 22 4.46 -2.25 -12.05
N MET A 23 4.35 -2.64 -10.79
CA MET A 23 4.70 -3.99 -10.38
C MET A 23 3.65 -4.98 -10.85
N GLN A 24 4.11 -6.15 -11.27
CA GLN A 24 3.20 -7.17 -11.76
C GLN A 24 2.17 -7.55 -10.69
N GLY A 25 0.92 -7.61 -11.08
CA GLY A 25 -0.15 -8.03 -10.20
C GLY A 25 -0.70 -6.94 -9.29
N VAL A 26 -0.07 -5.78 -9.22
CA VAL A 26 -0.55 -4.67 -8.41
C VAL A 26 -1.50 -3.82 -9.25
N TYR A 27 -2.70 -3.61 -8.75
CA TYR A 27 -3.69 -2.82 -9.50
C TYR A 27 -4.27 -1.67 -8.69
N GLY A 28 -3.89 -1.52 -7.43
CA GLY A 28 -4.36 -0.41 -6.62
C GLY A 28 -3.48 -0.14 -5.44
N VAL A 29 -3.49 1.10 -4.98
CA VAL A 29 -2.77 1.54 -3.80
C VAL A 29 -3.67 2.49 -3.04
N GLY A 30 -3.83 2.28 -1.75
CA GLY A 30 -4.68 3.12 -0.93
C GLY A 30 -4.10 3.36 0.44
N LEU A 31 -4.78 4.18 1.21
CA LEU A 31 -4.43 4.42 2.60
C LEU A 31 -5.55 3.93 3.49
N GLN A 32 -5.17 3.37 4.62
CA GLN A 32 -6.11 3.00 5.67
C GLN A 32 -5.59 3.49 7.00
N LYS A 33 -6.50 3.64 7.94
CA LYS A 33 -6.18 3.98 9.31
C LYS A 33 -6.56 2.80 10.18
N ASP A 34 -5.65 2.40 11.07
CA ASP A 34 -5.96 1.31 11.98
C ASP A 34 -6.78 1.84 13.17
N LYS A 35 -7.14 0.93 14.10
CA LYS A 35 -7.95 1.29 15.26
C LYS A 35 -7.26 2.29 16.18
N ALA A 36 -5.95 2.31 16.18
CA ALA A 36 -5.19 3.24 17.00
C ALA A 36 -4.98 4.60 16.31
N GLY A 37 -5.46 4.73 15.08
CA GLY A 37 -5.33 5.98 14.32
C GLY A 37 -4.04 6.08 13.52
N ASN A 38 -3.27 5.01 13.43
CA ASN A 38 -2.05 5.00 12.65
C ASN A 38 -2.36 4.80 11.18
N GLN A 39 -1.68 5.56 10.34
CA GLN A 39 -1.83 5.42 8.89
C GLN A 39 -1.06 4.20 8.40
N LYS A 40 -1.58 3.56 7.38
CA LYS A 40 -0.86 2.49 6.69
C LYS A 40 -1.20 2.52 5.22
N LEU A 41 -0.24 2.07 4.42
CA LEU A 41 -0.42 1.94 2.97
C LEU A 41 -0.96 0.55 2.68
N VAL A 42 -1.96 0.48 1.82
CA VAL A 42 -2.52 -0.81 1.40
C VAL A 42 -2.26 -0.98 -0.09
N ILE A 43 -1.61 -2.07 -0.43
CA ILE A 43 -1.38 -2.43 -1.83
C ILE A 43 -2.38 -3.51 -2.19
N MET A 44 -3.20 -3.23 -3.18
CA MET A 44 -4.17 -4.20 -3.68
C MET A 44 -3.56 -4.92 -4.86
N ALA A 45 -3.48 -6.23 -4.75
CA ALA A 45 -2.80 -7.05 -5.73
C ALA A 45 -3.54 -8.36 -5.93
N ASP A 46 -3.30 -8.99 -7.07
CA ASP A 46 -3.85 -10.31 -7.34
C ASP A 46 -2.80 -11.39 -7.08
N ALA A 47 -3.13 -12.64 -7.39
CA ALA A 47 -2.26 -13.77 -7.11
C ALA A 47 -0.97 -13.77 -7.94
N THR A 48 -0.88 -12.94 -8.98
CA THR A 48 0.33 -12.86 -9.81
C THR A 48 1.38 -11.94 -9.21
N ALA A 49 1.03 -11.19 -8.17
CA ALA A 49 1.97 -10.28 -7.53
C ALA A 49 3.07 -11.05 -6.79
N GLU A 50 4.30 -10.61 -6.95
CA GLU A 50 5.41 -11.22 -6.23
C GLU A 50 5.57 -10.51 -4.89
N ARG A 51 5.05 -11.14 -3.85
CA ARG A 51 5.06 -10.56 -2.51
C ARG A 51 6.46 -10.25 -2.00
N ALA A 52 7.43 -11.08 -2.39
CA ALA A 52 8.81 -10.88 -1.95
C ALA A 52 9.40 -9.57 -2.46
N LYS A 53 8.87 -9.04 -3.54
CA LYS A 53 9.33 -7.77 -4.12
C LYS A 53 8.58 -6.57 -3.59
N LEU A 54 7.50 -6.78 -2.86
CA LEU A 54 6.71 -5.68 -2.31
C LEU A 54 7.33 -5.20 -1.01
N PRO A 55 7.41 -3.90 -0.80
CA PRO A 55 7.96 -3.38 0.45
C PRO A 55 7.01 -3.64 1.62
N THR A 56 7.56 -3.79 2.80
CA THR A 56 6.76 -3.90 4.03
C THR A 56 6.65 -2.56 4.74
N GLU A 57 7.45 -1.59 4.33
CA GLU A 57 7.42 -0.25 4.89
C GLU A 57 8.00 0.72 3.87
N ILE A 58 7.40 1.88 3.75
CA ILE A 58 7.86 2.94 2.86
C ILE A 58 7.92 4.24 3.67
N GLU A 59 9.13 4.79 3.83
CA GLU A 59 9.35 6.06 4.53
C GLU A 59 8.68 6.10 5.92
N GLY A 60 8.73 4.99 6.63
CA GLY A 60 8.13 4.91 7.96
C GLY A 60 6.65 4.56 7.94
N LEU A 61 6.05 4.42 6.77
CA LEU A 61 4.65 4.07 6.62
C LEU A 61 4.54 2.56 6.45
N PRO A 62 3.85 1.85 7.37
CA PRO A 62 3.67 0.41 7.23
C PRO A 62 2.87 0.07 5.97
N VAL A 63 3.23 -1.02 5.34
CA VAL A 63 2.58 -1.46 4.11
C VAL A 63 1.89 -2.79 4.35
N SER A 64 0.62 -2.87 4.00
CA SER A 64 -0.16 -4.10 4.03
C SER A 64 -0.49 -4.51 2.61
N LEU A 65 -0.48 -5.81 2.36
CA LEU A 65 -0.90 -6.34 1.08
C LEU A 65 -2.29 -6.92 1.23
N GLU A 66 -3.23 -6.44 0.40
CA GLU A 66 -4.53 -7.06 0.28
C GLU A 66 -4.57 -7.85 -1.01
N GLU A 67 -4.66 -9.15 -0.88
CA GLU A 67 -4.81 -10.00 -2.03
C GLU A 67 -6.29 -10.23 -2.27
N THR A 68 -6.79 -9.66 -3.34
CA THR A 68 -8.15 -9.93 -3.77
C THR A 68 -8.03 -10.92 -4.92
N GLY A 69 -8.73 -12.02 -4.84
CA GLY A 69 -8.70 -13.03 -5.88
C GLY A 69 -9.08 -12.44 -7.23
N PRO A 70 -9.02 -13.24 -8.29
CA PRO A 70 -9.35 -12.71 -9.61
C PRO A 70 -10.74 -12.08 -9.56
N PHE A 71 -10.82 -10.86 -10.05
CA PHE A 71 -12.11 -10.21 -10.15
C PHE A 71 -12.97 -10.97 -11.13
N LYS A 72 -14.10 -11.37 -10.65
CA LYS A 72 -15.11 -11.89 -11.55
C LYS A 72 -15.98 -10.73 -11.96
N PRO A 73 -16.20 -10.58 -13.23
CA PRO A 73 -17.11 -9.55 -13.71
C PRO A 73 -18.52 -9.78 -13.17
#